data_1f70f40faf624a0b2c63690a833dd76c
#
_entry.id   1f70f40faf624a0b2c63690a833dd76c
#
_cell.length_a   1.000
_cell.length_b   1.000
_cell.length_c   1.000
_cell.angle_alpha   90.00
_cell.angle_beta   90.00
_cell.angle_gamma   90.00
#
_symmetry.space_group_name_H-M   'P 1'
#
loop_
_entity.id
_entity.type
_entity.pdbx_description
1 polymer ?
#
loop_
_entity_poly.entity_id
_entity_poly.type
_entity_poly.pdbx_seq_one_letter_code
_entity_poly.pdbx_strand_id
1 'polypeptide(L)'
;MKLDRTYTVKEIAGLIGCSFVGNEKHAVTGINEIHKVESGDLVFVDHPKYYDKALKSAATTILIDKEVECPEGKALIVSSAPFDDYNKLTKHFCPIIEQTESVGKNTQIDPTAVIYPNVFIGNNVSIGKNTRILPGAVIMDRTIIGNNVVIGPNTTIGHNAFYYKRKPEGYDRMHTCGWVHIHDNVEIGANCTIDAGVSANTEVGEGTKIDNIVHIGHDTVVGKNCLFAANVGLAGCVTIEDRVILWGQVGCASDVVIGEGAIVLAQSGIAKSLEGGKTYFGSPCGEVKSKFRELAALKRLPELLERL
;
A
#
# COMPACT_ATOMS: atom_id res chain seq x y z
N MET A 1 -0.76 0.90 -11.85
CA MET A 1 -0.57 -0.16 -12.89
C MET A 1 -0.39 0.50 -14.26
N LYS A 2 0.68 0.21 -14.99
CA LYS A 2 0.81 0.63 -16.40
C LYS A 2 0.13 -0.39 -17.31
N LEU A 3 -0.44 0.09 -18.40
CA LEU A 3 -1.08 -0.77 -19.41
C LEU A 3 -0.04 -1.32 -20.39
N ASP A 4 -0.34 -2.43 -21.05
CA ASP A 4 0.52 -3.11 -22.01
C ASP A 4 0.79 -2.28 -23.29
N ARG A 5 -0.14 -1.37 -23.64
CA ARG A 5 -0.03 -0.36 -24.70
C ARG A 5 -0.78 0.90 -24.32
N THR A 6 -0.64 1.93 -25.11
CA THR A 6 -1.51 3.10 -25.03
C THR A 6 -2.89 2.76 -25.59
N TYR A 7 -3.92 3.04 -24.83
CA TYR A 7 -5.33 2.98 -25.23
C TYR A 7 -5.88 4.38 -25.43
N THR A 8 -6.96 4.50 -26.19
CA THR A 8 -7.73 5.73 -26.28
C THR A 8 -8.84 5.74 -25.22
N VAL A 9 -9.30 6.93 -24.80
CA VAL A 9 -10.46 7.03 -23.89
C VAL A 9 -11.68 6.33 -24.47
N LYS A 10 -11.87 6.35 -25.79
CA LYS A 10 -12.95 5.65 -26.49
C LYS A 10 -12.86 4.13 -26.33
N GLU A 11 -11.66 3.55 -26.47
CA GLU A 11 -11.45 2.12 -26.23
C GLU A 11 -11.74 1.75 -24.77
N ILE A 12 -11.22 2.51 -23.80
CA ILE A 12 -11.46 2.26 -22.38
C ILE A 12 -12.95 2.37 -22.02
N ALA A 13 -13.62 3.44 -22.48
CA ALA A 13 -15.06 3.63 -22.27
C ALA A 13 -15.87 2.49 -22.90
N GLY A 14 -15.46 2.02 -24.09
CA GLY A 14 -16.07 0.87 -24.77
C GLY A 14 -15.97 -0.44 -23.99
N LEU A 15 -14.85 -0.71 -23.29
CA LEU A 15 -14.67 -1.91 -22.47
C LEU A 15 -15.69 -2.01 -21.32
N ILE A 16 -16.15 -0.88 -20.81
CA ILE A 16 -17.10 -0.81 -19.69
C ILE A 16 -18.50 -0.32 -20.08
N GLY A 17 -18.72 -0.02 -21.37
CA GLY A 17 -20.03 0.43 -21.90
C GLY A 17 -20.45 1.82 -21.41
N CYS A 18 -19.50 2.72 -21.15
CA CYS A 18 -19.73 4.05 -20.63
C CYS A 18 -19.59 5.13 -21.72
N SER A 19 -20.27 6.29 -21.52
CA SER A 19 -20.03 7.50 -22.31
C SER A 19 -18.76 8.22 -21.84
N PHE A 20 -18.22 9.10 -22.68
CA PHE A 20 -17.07 9.93 -22.34
C PHE A 20 -17.22 11.36 -22.84
N VAL A 21 -16.49 12.28 -22.20
CA VAL A 21 -16.38 13.69 -22.56
C VAL A 21 -14.91 13.99 -22.84
N GLY A 22 -14.62 14.71 -23.92
CA GLY A 22 -13.27 15.07 -24.35
C GLY A 22 -12.91 14.46 -25.70
N ASN A 23 -11.61 14.50 -26.04
CA ASN A 23 -11.12 13.98 -27.32
C ASN A 23 -11.15 12.44 -27.30
N GLU A 24 -11.84 11.81 -28.25
CA GLU A 24 -11.93 10.34 -28.35
C GLU A 24 -10.58 9.63 -28.45
N LYS A 25 -9.55 10.32 -28.99
CA LYS A 25 -8.18 9.82 -29.12
C LYS A 25 -7.31 10.12 -27.90
N HIS A 26 -7.89 10.68 -26.80
CA HIS A 26 -7.15 10.96 -25.58
C HIS A 26 -6.46 9.69 -25.07
N ALA A 27 -5.15 9.80 -24.80
CA ALA A 27 -4.30 8.66 -24.46
C ALA A 27 -4.46 8.22 -22.99
N VAL A 28 -4.64 6.92 -22.77
CA VAL A 28 -4.65 6.27 -21.46
C VAL A 28 -3.52 5.24 -21.42
N THR A 29 -2.56 5.41 -20.53
CA THR A 29 -1.34 4.58 -20.43
C THR A 29 -1.25 3.81 -19.12
N GLY A 30 -2.12 4.11 -18.14
CA GLY A 30 -2.15 3.48 -16.85
C GLY A 30 -3.50 3.62 -16.15
N ILE A 31 -3.65 2.87 -15.07
CA ILE A 31 -4.81 2.92 -14.17
C ILE A 31 -4.25 2.93 -12.75
N ASN A 32 -4.49 4.00 -12.00
CA ASN A 32 -3.97 4.14 -10.66
C ASN A 32 -4.96 4.82 -9.71
N GLU A 33 -4.75 4.62 -8.41
CA GLU A 33 -5.48 5.36 -7.39
C GLU A 33 -4.96 6.79 -7.25
N ILE A 34 -5.81 7.66 -6.74
CA ILE A 34 -5.62 9.12 -6.72
C ILE A 34 -4.31 9.59 -6.05
N HIS A 35 -3.74 8.80 -5.16
CA HIS A 35 -2.49 9.13 -4.46
C HIS A 35 -1.22 8.69 -5.23
N LYS A 36 -1.39 7.91 -6.31
CA LYS A 36 -0.30 7.35 -7.12
C LYS A 36 -0.38 7.72 -8.61
N VAL A 37 -1.36 8.54 -9.02
CA VAL A 37 -1.58 8.87 -10.43
C VAL A 37 -0.48 9.74 -11.01
N GLU A 38 -0.17 9.45 -12.26
CA GLU A 38 0.74 10.19 -13.12
C GLU A 38 0.00 10.66 -14.39
N SER A 39 0.66 11.48 -15.19
CA SER A 39 0.13 11.87 -16.51
C SER A 39 -0.08 10.64 -17.41
N GLY A 40 -1.24 10.54 -18.05
CA GLY A 40 -1.66 9.39 -18.85
C GLY A 40 -2.45 8.34 -18.06
N ASP A 41 -2.55 8.45 -16.73
CA ASP A 41 -3.33 7.52 -15.92
C ASP A 41 -4.83 7.83 -15.91
N LEU A 42 -5.62 6.76 -15.75
CA LEU A 42 -7.03 6.80 -15.39
C LEU A 42 -7.14 6.67 -13.87
N VAL A 43 -7.96 7.53 -13.25
CA VAL A 43 -8.38 7.44 -11.85
C VAL A 43 -9.89 7.38 -11.76
N PHE A 44 -10.45 6.76 -10.71
CA PHE A 44 -11.90 6.84 -10.47
C PHE A 44 -12.24 7.76 -9.30
N VAL A 45 -13.43 8.32 -9.33
CA VAL A 45 -14.04 9.05 -8.23
C VAL A 45 -15.56 8.84 -8.24
N ASP A 46 -16.13 8.51 -7.10
CA ASP A 46 -17.56 8.18 -6.93
C ASP A 46 -18.21 8.92 -5.76
N HIS A 47 -17.56 9.99 -5.25
CA HIS A 47 -18.10 10.81 -4.18
C HIS A 47 -17.74 12.28 -4.40
N PRO A 48 -18.72 13.22 -4.34
CA PRO A 48 -18.53 14.64 -4.64
C PRO A 48 -17.41 15.32 -3.86
N LYS A 49 -17.18 14.92 -2.62
CA LYS A 49 -16.09 15.44 -1.77
C LYS A 49 -14.70 15.32 -2.42
N TYR A 50 -14.51 14.34 -3.29
CA TYR A 50 -13.21 14.04 -3.91
C TYR A 50 -13.12 14.45 -5.38
N TYR A 51 -14.18 15.03 -5.98
CA TYR A 51 -14.15 15.47 -7.39
C TYR A 51 -13.00 16.43 -7.66
N ASP A 52 -12.91 17.51 -6.88
CA ASP A 52 -11.84 18.49 -7.03
C ASP A 52 -10.45 17.87 -6.95
N LYS A 53 -10.25 16.92 -6.04
CA LYS A 53 -8.97 16.22 -5.89
C LYS A 53 -8.66 15.40 -7.15
N ALA A 54 -9.64 14.68 -7.71
CA ALA A 54 -9.46 13.89 -8.92
C ALA A 54 -9.25 14.77 -10.15
N LEU A 55 -10.09 15.78 -10.34
CA LEU A 55 -10.02 16.69 -11.50
C LEU A 55 -8.72 17.50 -11.54
N LYS A 56 -8.14 17.85 -10.37
CA LYS A 56 -6.86 18.57 -10.23
C LYS A 56 -5.65 17.66 -10.11
N SER A 57 -5.82 16.34 -10.02
CA SER A 57 -4.72 15.37 -9.91
C SER A 57 -3.87 15.33 -11.19
N ALA A 58 -2.76 14.57 -11.15
CA ALA A 58 -1.94 14.32 -12.33
C ALA A 58 -2.61 13.40 -13.37
N ALA A 59 -3.67 12.65 -12.98
CA ALA A 59 -4.42 11.80 -13.90
C ALA A 59 -5.01 12.63 -15.06
N THR A 60 -4.95 12.08 -16.24
CA THR A 60 -5.51 12.73 -17.44
C THR A 60 -6.86 12.17 -17.87
N THR A 61 -7.28 11.03 -17.31
CA THR A 61 -8.59 10.44 -17.50
C THR A 61 -9.27 10.19 -16.15
N ILE A 62 -10.49 10.66 -15.98
CA ILE A 62 -11.24 10.52 -14.74
C ILE A 62 -12.53 9.72 -15.00
N LEU A 63 -12.66 8.57 -14.34
CA LEU A 63 -13.89 7.79 -14.28
C LEU A 63 -14.74 8.34 -13.13
N ILE A 64 -15.90 8.92 -13.43
CA ILE A 64 -16.70 9.73 -12.54
C ILE A 64 -18.19 9.35 -12.61
N ASP A 65 -18.94 9.53 -11.51
CA ASP A 65 -20.34 9.12 -11.40
C ASP A 65 -21.34 10.09 -12.03
N LYS A 66 -20.90 11.28 -12.45
CA LYS A 66 -21.72 12.20 -13.24
C LYS A 66 -20.88 13.12 -14.12
N GLU A 67 -21.51 13.65 -15.16
CA GLU A 67 -20.88 14.63 -16.02
C GLU A 67 -20.66 15.97 -15.27
N VAL A 68 -19.44 16.47 -15.37
CA VAL A 68 -19.00 17.77 -14.85
C VAL A 68 -18.20 18.49 -15.92
N GLU A 69 -17.83 19.75 -15.71
CA GLU A 69 -16.92 20.46 -16.60
C GLU A 69 -15.59 19.71 -16.71
N CYS A 70 -15.21 19.35 -17.93
CA CYS A 70 -13.97 18.62 -18.19
C CYS A 70 -12.79 19.60 -18.23
N PRO A 71 -11.79 19.47 -17.36
CA PRO A 71 -10.62 20.34 -17.42
C PRO A 71 -9.85 20.21 -18.73
N GLU A 72 -9.22 21.28 -19.18
CA GLU A 72 -8.38 21.26 -20.37
C GLU A 72 -7.26 20.19 -20.25
N GLY A 73 -7.02 19.47 -21.34
CA GLY A 73 -6.02 18.39 -21.37
C GLY A 73 -6.46 17.08 -20.72
N LYS A 74 -7.71 16.96 -20.28
CA LYS A 74 -8.26 15.74 -19.66
C LYS A 74 -9.43 15.17 -20.44
N ALA A 75 -9.84 13.95 -20.05
CA ALA A 75 -11.07 13.31 -20.48
C ALA A 75 -11.83 12.76 -19.29
N LEU A 76 -13.16 12.73 -19.38
CA LEU A 76 -14.02 12.10 -18.37
C LEU A 76 -14.67 10.86 -18.99
N ILE A 77 -14.78 9.79 -18.22
CA ILE A 77 -15.64 8.64 -18.52
C ILE A 77 -16.76 8.67 -17.50
N VAL A 78 -18.02 8.77 -17.96
CA VAL A 78 -19.17 8.90 -17.09
C VAL A 78 -19.80 7.55 -16.85
N SER A 79 -19.81 7.10 -15.60
CA SER A 79 -20.33 5.81 -15.18
C SER A 79 -21.28 5.97 -13.99
N SER A 80 -22.39 5.26 -13.99
CA SER A 80 -23.29 5.19 -12.83
C SER A 80 -22.69 4.42 -11.64
N ALA A 81 -21.60 3.66 -11.85
CA ALA A 81 -20.94 2.84 -10.84
C ALA A 81 -19.39 2.84 -11.02
N PRO A 82 -18.70 3.98 -10.81
CA PRO A 82 -17.28 4.12 -11.11
C PRO A 82 -16.39 3.07 -10.42
N PHE A 83 -16.67 2.71 -9.17
CA PHE A 83 -15.95 1.67 -8.47
C PHE A 83 -16.04 0.31 -9.18
N ASP A 84 -17.25 -0.08 -9.60
CA ASP A 84 -17.47 -1.37 -10.25
C ASP A 84 -16.81 -1.41 -11.64
N ASP A 85 -16.90 -0.32 -12.38
CA ASP A 85 -16.28 -0.20 -13.69
C ASP A 85 -14.75 -0.09 -13.62
N TYR A 86 -14.21 0.56 -12.58
CA TYR A 86 -12.79 0.51 -12.29
C TYR A 86 -12.33 -0.92 -12.02
N ASN A 87 -13.10 -1.68 -11.22
CA ASN A 87 -12.83 -3.10 -10.97
C ASN A 87 -12.92 -3.97 -12.24
N LYS A 88 -13.85 -3.67 -13.17
CA LYS A 88 -13.89 -4.37 -14.47
C LYS A 88 -12.62 -4.10 -15.27
N LEU A 89 -12.18 -2.84 -15.34
CA LEU A 89 -10.96 -2.47 -16.05
C LEU A 89 -9.72 -3.13 -15.44
N THR A 90 -9.56 -3.05 -14.11
CA THR A 90 -8.40 -3.65 -13.44
C THR A 90 -8.37 -5.17 -13.59
N LYS A 91 -9.52 -5.86 -13.52
CA LYS A 91 -9.61 -7.30 -13.81
C LYS A 91 -9.33 -7.65 -15.27
N HIS A 92 -9.72 -6.78 -16.20
CA HIS A 92 -9.43 -6.98 -17.62
C HIS A 92 -7.93 -6.89 -17.93
N PHE A 93 -7.26 -5.87 -17.40
CA PHE A 93 -5.83 -5.62 -17.66
C PHE A 93 -4.89 -6.42 -16.74
N CYS A 94 -5.36 -6.87 -15.60
CA CYS A 94 -4.60 -7.67 -14.64
C CYS A 94 -5.47 -8.83 -14.12
N PRO A 95 -5.78 -9.82 -14.95
CA PRO A 95 -6.58 -10.97 -14.54
C PRO A 95 -5.83 -11.82 -13.49
N ILE A 96 -6.60 -12.48 -12.63
CA ILE A 96 -6.05 -13.50 -11.73
C ILE A 96 -5.61 -14.70 -12.56
N ILE A 97 -4.38 -15.12 -12.39
CA ILE A 97 -3.81 -16.30 -13.05
C ILE A 97 -3.77 -17.43 -12.01
N GLU A 98 -4.57 -18.47 -12.21
CA GLU A 98 -4.52 -19.65 -11.35
C GLU A 98 -3.18 -20.36 -11.49
N GLN A 99 -2.63 -20.78 -10.36
CA GLN A 99 -1.34 -21.47 -10.28
C GLN A 99 -1.46 -22.71 -9.38
N THR A 100 -1.00 -23.84 -9.90
CA THR A 100 -0.98 -25.13 -9.19
C THR A 100 0.45 -25.57 -8.84
N GLU A 101 1.45 -24.96 -9.49
CA GLU A 101 2.86 -25.26 -9.26
C GLU A 101 3.43 -24.39 -8.13
N SER A 102 4.48 -24.87 -7.46
CA SER A 102 5.14 -24.12 -6.38
C SER A 102 5.88 -22.86 -6.84
N VAL A 103 6.28 -22.82 -8.14
CA VAL A 103 6.91 -21.66 -8.77
C VAL A 103 6.15 -21.28 -10.03
N GLY A 104 5.72 -20.05 -10.09
CA GLY A 104 4.90 -19.52 -11.18
C GLY A 104 5.67 -19.20 -12.47
N LYS A 105 4.92 -18.86 -13.51
CA LYS A 105 5.46 -18.55 -14.84
C LYS A 105 6.17 -17.19 -14.84
N ASN A 106 7.15 -17.05 -15.75
CA ASN A 106 7.94 -15.83 -15.96
C ASN A 106 8.67 -15.34 -14.70
N THR A 107 8.86 -16.20 -13.71
CA THR A 107 9.57 -15.90 -12.47
C THR A 107 11.07 -16.02 -12.69
N GLN A 108 11.82 -15.04 -12.22
CA GLN A 108 13.26 -14.94 -12.34
C GLN A 108 13.89 -15.05 -10.95
N ILE A 109 14.67 -16.11 -10.72
CA ILE A 109 15.37 -16.35 -9.46
C ILE A 109 16.86 -16.37 -9.75
N ASP A 110 17.63 -15.47 -9.10
CA ASP A 110 19.08 -15.47 -9.26
C ASP A 110 19.66 -16.81 -8.79
N PRO A 111 20.64 -17.41 -9.51
CA PRO A 111 21.23 -18.71 -9.16
C PRO A 111 21.88 -18.77 -7.78
N THR A 112 22.22 -17.62 -7.17
CA THR A 112 22.80 -17.54 -5.82
C THR A 112 21.72 -17.42 -4.73
N ALA A 113 20.44 -17.24 -5.09
CA ALA A 113 19.34 -17.23 -4.13
C ALA A 113 19.05 -18.63 -3.58
N VAL A 114 18.69 -18.71 -2.32
CA VAL A 114 18.36 -19.97 -1.64
C VAL A 114 16.88 -20.01 -1.30
N ILE A 115 16.15 -20.87 -2.01
CA ILE A 115 14.72 -21.11 -1.78
C ILE A 115 14.59 -22.38 -0.95
N TYR A 116 14.04 -22.25 0.26
CA TYR A 116 13.87 -23.38 1.16
C TYR A 116 12.62 -24.22 0.82
N PRO A 117 12.46 -25.42 1.41
CA PRO A 117 11.30 -26.28 1.16
C PRO A 117 9.97 -25.60 1.52
N ASN A 118 8.90 -25.96 0.80
CA ASN A 118 7.52 -25.49 1.00
C ASN A 118 7.34 -23.97 0.78
N VAL A 119 8.22 -23.33 0.03
CA VAL A 119 8.03 -21.94 -0.42
C VAL A 119 7.14 -21.95 -1.66
N PHE A 120 6.14 -21.07 -1.67
CA PHE A 120 5.32 -20.77 -2.85
C PHE A 120 5.80 -19.46 -3.47
N ILE A 121 6.00 -19.46 -4.79
CA ILE A 121 6.40 -18.27 -5.55
C ILE A 121 5.44 -18.09 -6.72
N GLY A 122 4.77 -16.96 -6.78
CA GLY A 122 3.79 -16.59 -7.78
C GLY A 122 4.39 -16.32 -9.16
N ASN A 123 3.53 -15.85 -10.07
CA ASN A 123 3.90 -15.50 -11.43
C ASN A 123 4.61 -14.14 -11.50
N ASN A 124 5.53 -13.97 -12.47
CA ASN A 124 6.23 -12.71 -12.73
C ASN A 124 7.01 -12.16 -11.52
N VAL A 125 7.50 -13.04 -10.64
CA VAL A 125 8.30 -12.67 -9.46
C VAL A 125 9.76 -12.51 -9.87
N SER A 126 10.46 -11.55 -9.25
CA SER A 126 11.90 -11.39 -9.40
C SER A 126 12.59 -11.50 -8.03
N ILE A 127 13.63 -12.36 -7.92
CA ILE A 127 14.40 -12.57 -6.69
C ILE A 127 15.87 -12.37 -6.99
N GLY A 128 16.49 -11.41 -6.28
CA GLY A 128 17.87 -10.99 -6.45
C GLY A 128 18.91 -11.92 -5.79
N LYS A 129 20.19 -11.53 -5.94
CA LYS A 129 21.37 -12.31 -5.52
C LYS A 129 21.41 -12.54 -4.02
N ASN A 130 21.90 -13.71 -3.61
CA ASN A 130 22.15 -14.11 -2.21
C ASN A 130 20.91 -13.98 -1.31
N THR A 131 19.71 -13.84 -1.86
CA THR A 131 18.45 -13.74 -1.12
C THR A 131 18.04 -15.11 -0.60
N ARG A 132 17.51 -15.16 0.61
CA ARG A 132 17.09 -16.39 1.28
C ARG A 132 15.61 -16.33 1.61
N ILE A 133 14.83 -17.24 1.06
CA ILE A 133 13.39 -17.36 1.33
C ILE A 133 13.18 -18.60 2.18
N LEU A 134 12.86 -18.42 3.47
CA LEU A 134 12.79 -19.47 4.48
C LEU A 134 11.51 -20.33 4.36
N PRO A 135 11.46 -21.51 5.02
CA PRO A 135 10.39 -22.48 4.81
C PRO A 135 8.99 -21.93 5.01
N GLY A 136 8.06 -22.32 4.15
CA GLY A 136 6.65 -21.94 4.24
C GLY A 136 6.32 -20.50 3.85
N ALA A 137 7.30 -19.71 3.45
CA ALA A 137 7.04 -18.35 2.96
C ALA A 137 6.24 -18.39 1.65
N VAL A 138 5.38 -17.39 1.45
CA VAL A 138 4.52 -17.22 0.27
C VAL A 138 4.85 -15.89 -0.39
N ILE A 139 5.34 -15.94 -1.61
CA ILE A 139 5.65 -14.78 -2.44
C ILE A 139 4.63 -14.72 -3.56
N MET A 140 3.74 -13.74 -3.51
CA MET A 140 2.66 -13.61 -4.48
C MET A 140 3.13 -12.94 -5.78
N ASP A 141 2.24 -12.97 -6.77
CA ASP A 141 2.49 -12.48 -8.14
C ASP A 141 3.11 -11.08 -8.18
N ARG A 142 3.99 -10.87 -9.16
CA ARG A 142 4.63 -9.57 -9.49
C ARG A 142 5.53 -8.99 -8.41
N THR A 143 5.77 -9.71 -7.32
CA THR A 143 6.67 -9.28 -6.24
C THR A 143 8.11 -9.16 -6.75
N ILE A 144 8.78 -8.07 -6.38
CA ILE A 144 10.19 -7.82 -6.68
C ILE A 144 10.96 -7.85 -5.37
N ILE A 145 11.96 -8.73 -5.29
CA ILE A 145 12.83 -8.87 -4.11
C ILE A 145 14.28 -8.61 -4.55
N GLY A 146 14.92 -7.67 -3.89
CA GLY A 146 16.31 -7.26 -4.13
C GLY A 146 17.35 -8.29 -3.73
N ASN A 147 18.59 -7.83 -3.57
CA ASN A 147 19.75 -8.65 -3.23
C ASN A 147 19.95 -8.74 -1.71
N ASN A 148 20.54 -9.84 -1.23
CA ASN A 148 20.87 -10.07 0.18
C ASN A 148 19.66 -9.94 1.12
N VAL A 149 18.46 -10.24 0.65
CA VAL A 149 17.22 -10.17 1.43
C VAL A 149 17.00 -11.48 2.19
N VAL A 150 16.46 -11.40 3.39
CA VAL A 150 16.01 -12.57 4.15
C VAL A 150 14.52 -12.46 4.41
N ILE A 151 13.75 -13.45 3.94
CA ILE A 151 12.32 -13.58 4.22
C ILE A 151 12.12 -14.73 5.22
N GLY A 152 11.59 -14.40 6.40
CA GLY A 152 11.35 -15.33 7.49
C GLY A 152 10.30 -16.41 7.18
N PRO A 153 10.25 -17.49 7.97
CA PRO A 153 9.34 -18.60 7.73
C PRO A 153 7.88 -18.17 7.86
N ASN A 154 7.02 -18.75 7.02
CA ASN A 154 5.57 -18.50 6.97
C ASN A 154 5.18 -17.03 6.70
N THR A 155 6.10 -16.20 6.23
CA THR A 155 5.84 -14.81 5.86
C THR A 155 5.19 -14.74 4.49
N THR A 156 4.13 -13.93 4.36
CA THR A 156 3.42 -13.72 3.10
C THR A 156 3.72 -12.33 2.54
N ILE A 157 4.24 -12.26 1.32
CA ILE A 157 4.54 -11.02 0.60
C ILE A 157 3.62 -10.91 -0.62
N GLY A 158 2.90 -9.80 -0.74
CA GLY A 158 2.08 -9.48 -1.92
C GLY A 158 0.65 -10.01 -1.86
N HIS A 159 0.11 -10.28 -0.66
CA HIS A 159 -1.32 -10.60 -0.52
C HIS A 159 -2.20 -9.43 -0.95
N ASN A 160 -3.45 -9.73 -1.28
CA ASN A 160 -4.40 -8.73 -1.76
C ASN A 160 -4.63 -7.60 -0.77
N ALA A 161 -4.68 -6.37 -1.27
CA ALA A 161 -5.02 -5.18 -0.49
C ALA A 161 -6.35 -5.35 0.26
N PHE A 162 -6.36 -4.92 1.53
CA PHE A 162 -7.57 -4.86 2.35
C PHE A 162 -8.34 -3.57 2.04
N TYR A 163 -8.87 -3.48 0.83
CA TYR A 163 -9.63 -2.33 0.35
C TYR A 163 -11.04 -2.77 -0.08
N TYR A 164 -12.06 -2.25 0.60
CA TYR A 164 -13.45 -2.60 0.36
C TYR A 164 -14.34 -1.38 0.26
N LYS A 165 -15.26 -1.39 -0.71
CA LYS A 165 -16.39 -0.46 -0.74
C LYS A 165 -17.55 -1.07 0.03
N ARG A 166 -18.10 -0.30 0.98
CA ARG A 166 -19.34 -0.67 1.66
C ARG A 166 -20.53 -0.42 0.75
N LYS A 167 -21.36 -1.43 0.55
CA LYS A 167 -22.64 -1.40 -0.15
C LYS A 167 -23.77 -1.81 0.78
N PRO A 168 -25.06 -1.57 0.44
CA PRO A 168 -26.18 -1.99 1.27
C PRO A 168 -26.21 -3.49 1.57
N GLU A 169 -25.81 -4.31 0.61
CA GLU A 169 -25.76 -5.78 0.67
C GLU A 169 -24.48 -6.36 1.28
N GLY A 170 -23.46 -5.51 1.58
CA GLY A 170 -22.20 -6.01 2.14
C GLY A 170 -20.98 -5.21 1.71
N TYR A 171 -19.85 -5.89 1.52
CA TYR A 171 -18.57 -5.29 1.16
C TYR A 171 -18.04 -5.86 -0.16
N ASP A 172 -17.79 -4.98 -1.12
CA ASP A 172 -17.14 -5.33 -2.38
C ASP A 172 -15.64 -5.02 -2.33
N ARG A 173 -14.82 -6.02 -2.67
CA ARG A 173 -13.37 -5.86 -2.70
C ARG A 173 -12.93 -5.09 -3.94
N MET A 174 -12.01 -4.15 -3.77
CA MET A 174 -11.22 -3.59 -4.85
C MET A 174 -10.26 -4.65 -5.38
N HIS A 175 -10.21 -4.82 -6.70
CA HIS A 175 -9.28 -5.76 -7.32
C HIS A 175 -7.83 -5.28 -7.17
N THR A 176 -6.99 -6.10 -6.58
CA THR A 176 -5.57 -5.82 -6.39
C THR A 176 -4.80 -6.17 -7.64
N CYS A 177 -4.21 -5.17 -8.28
CA CYS A 177 -3.37 -5.33 -9.46
C CYS A 177 -1.96 -4.73 -9.30
N GLY A 178 -1.66 -4.20 -8.12
CA GLY A 178 -0.33 -3.76 -7.73
C GLY A 178 0.59 -4.91 -7.29
N TRP A 179 1.72 -4.56 -6.70
CA TRP A 179 2.75 -5.51 -6.29
C TRP A 179 3.48 -5.05 -5.03
N VAL A 180 4.45 -5.83 -4.58
CA VAL A 180 5.38 -5.46 -3.50
C VAL A 180 6.79 -5.32 -4.07
N HIS A 181 7.53 -4.33 -3.61
CA HIS A 181 8.95 -4.17 -3.88
C HIS A 181 9.74 -4.17 -2.57
N ILE A 182 10.54 -5.20 -2.35
CA ILE A 182 11.49 -5.29 -1.24
C ILE A 182 12.88 -4.97 -1.79
N HIS A 183 13.49 -3.90 -1.28
CA HIS A 183 14.83 -3.48 -1.71
C HIS A 183 15.95 -4.34 -1.11
N ASP A 184 17.20 -4.02 -1.45
CA ASP A 184 18.38 -4.77 -1.04
C ASP A 184 18.59 -4.73 0.49
N ASN A 185 19.22 -5.77 1.03
CA ASN A 185 19.65 -5.86 2.43
C ASN A 185 18.51 -5.80 3.48
N VAL A 186 17.26 -6.03 3.06
CA VAL A 186 16.08 -6.07 3.96
C VAL A 186 16.01 -7.43 4.66
N GLU A 187 15.65 -7.43 5.94
CA GLU A 187 15.34 -8.66 6.68
C GLU A 187 13.92 -8.57 7.23
N ILE A 188 13.11 -9.61 6.97
CA ILE A 188 11.73 -9.73 7.42
C ILE A 188 11.60 -11.01 8.25
N GLY A 189 11.08 -10.88 9.46
CA GLY A 189 10.89 -11.96 10.41
C GLY A 189 9.82 -12.98 10.00
N ALA A 190 9.47 -13.85 10.93
CA ALA A 190 8.49 -14.90 10.72
C ALA A 190 7.04 -14.40 10.84
N ASN A 191 6.12 -15.04 10.11
CA ASN A 191 4.68 -14.78 10.17
C ASN A 191 4.31 -13.31 9.92
N CYS A 192 5.07 -12.59 9.12
CA CYS A 192 4.75 -11.25 8.68
C CYS A 192 3.80 -11.28 7.46
N THR A 193 3.07 -10.19 7.25
CA THR A 193 2.23 -10.00 6.07
C THR A 193 2.48 -8.63 5.46
N ILE A 194 2.82 -8.58 4.18
CA ILE A 194 2.99 -7.34 3.42
C ILE A 194 2.02 -7.39 2.24
N ASP A 195 1.02 -6.51 2.26
CA ASP A 195 0.02 -6.47 1.21
C ASP A 195 0.56 -5.78 -0.05
N ALA A 196 0.16 -6.25 -1.21
CA ALA A 196 0.40 -5.56 -2.47
C ALA A 196 -0.34 -4.23 -2.50
N GLY A 197 0.19 -3.25 -3.20
CA GLY A 197 -0.55 -2.04 -3.49
C GLY A 197 -1.81 -2.33 -4.33
N VAL A 198 -2.83 -1.51 -4.22
CA VAL A 198 -4.07 -1.71 -4.99
C VAL A 198 -3.79 -1.67 -6.49
N SER A 199 -3.08 -0.66 -6.95
CA SER A 199 -2.72 -0.48 -8.38
C SER A 199 -1.24 -0.16 -8.60
N ALA A 200 -0.52 0.27 -7.56
CA ALA A 200 0.90 0.57 -7.57
C ALA A 200 1.67 -0.42 -6.68
N ASN A 201 2.77 -0.02 -6.05
CA ASN A 201 3.54 -0.89 -5.17
C ASN A 201 3.43 -0.50 -3.70
N THR A 202 3.47 -1.51 -2.84
CA THR A 202 3.91 -1.40 -1.46
C THR A 202 5.43 -1.59 -1.45
N GLU A 203 6.15 -0.77 -0.72
CA GLU A 203 7.60 -0.70 -0.83
C GLU A 203 8.29 -0.79 0.53
N VAL A 204 9.38 -1.57 0.60
CA VAL A 204 10.23 -1.65 1.80
C VAL A 204 11.66 -1.29 1.39
N GLY A 205 12.13 -0.15 1.89
CA GLY A 205 13.42 0.45 1.55
C GLY A 205 14.62 -0.33 2.07
N GLU A 206 15.74 -0.10 1.41
CA GLU A 206 17.02 -0.77 1.62
C GLU A 206 17.44 -0.79 3.09
N GLY A 207 17.96 -1.93 3.55
CA GLY A 207 18.53 -2.09 4.90
C GLY A 207 17.53 -2.17 6.04
N THR A 208 16.23 -2.03 5.77
CA THR A 208 15.17 -2.08 6.80
C THR A 208 15.08 -3.45 7.44
N LYS A 209 14.85 -3.49 8.76
CA LYS A 209 14.74 -4.70 9.58
C LYS A 209 13.36 -4.78 10.21
N ILE A 210 12.69 -5.88 9.99
CA ILE A 210 11.30 -6.13 10.41
C ILE A 210 11.28 -7.41 11.23
N ASP A 211 10.85 -7.32 12.48
CA ASP A 211 10.72 -8.46 13.39
C ASP A 211 9.46 -9.29 13.06
N ASN A 212 9.16 -10.28 13.86
CA ASN A 212 8.08 -11.24 13.64
C ASN A 212 6.69 -10.62 13.81
N ILE A 213 5.71 -11.17 13.08
CA ILE A 213 4.27 -10.84 13.18
C ILE A 213 4.00 -9.36 12.89
N VAL A 214 4.71 -8.77 11.95
CA VAL A 214 4.47 -7.40 11.49
C VAL A 214 3.51 -7.43 10.31
N HIS A 215 2.55 -6.50 10.30
CA HIS A 215 1.68 -6.26 9.15
C HIS A 215 1.99 -4.92 8.50
N ILE A 216 2.18 -4.92 7.17
CA ILE A 216 2.31 -3.72 6.34
C ILE A 216 1.16 -3.72 5.34
N GLY A 217 0.24 -2.75 5.50
CA GLY A 217 -0.91 -2.57 4.63
C GLY A 217 -0.53 -2.04 3.24
N HIS A 218 -1.46 -2.18 2.31
CA HIS A 218 -1.31 -1.86 0.89
C HIS A 218 -0.84 -0.41 0.64
N ASP A 219 -0.12 -0.19 -0.46
CA ASP A 219 0.36 1.13 -0.91
C ASP A 219 1.24 1.89 0.10
N THR A 220 1.69 1.20 1.15
CA THR A 220 2.61 1.74 2.16
C THR A 220 4.02 1.83 1.59
N VAL A 221 4.69 2.93 1.87
CA VAL A 221 6.11 3.15 1.51
C VAL A 221 6.93 3.23 2.78
N VAL A 222 7.84 2.27 2.96
CA VAL A 222 8.80 2.25 4.05
C VAL A 222 10.16 2.69 3.52
N GLY A 223 10.76 3.68 4.16
CA GLY A 223 12.08 4.20 3.85
C GLY A 223 13.22 3.24 4.19
N LYS A 224 14.44 3.74 4.12
CA LYS A 224 15.68 2.99 4.32
C LYS A 224 16.04 2.87 5.80
N ASN A 225 16.69 1.76 6.16
CA ASN A 225 17.28 1.56 7.48
C ASN A 225 16.28 1.75 8.64
N CYS A 226 15.00 1.46 8.41
CA CYS A 226 13.98 1.45 9.45
C CYS A 226 14.09 0.18 10.31
N LEU A 227 13.53 0.23 11.53
CA LEU A 227 13.48 -0.91 12.44
C LEU A 227 12.07 -1.05 13.01
N PHE A 228 11.41 -2.16 12.73
CA PHE A 228 10.09 -2.49 13.25
C PHE A 228 10.18 -3.70 14.16
N ALA A 229 9.85 -3.51 15.44
CA ALA A 229 9.80 -4.60 16.40
C ALA A 229 8.50 -5.41 16.23
N ALA A 230 8.39 -6.50 16.99
CA ALA A 230 7.30 -7.47 16.82
C ALA A 230 5.91 -6.86 17.00
N ASN A 231 4.93 -7.38 16.23
CA ASN A 231 3.53 -6.99 16.25
C ASN A 231 3.25 -5.53 15.86
N VAL A 232 4.12 -4.86 15.13
CA VAL A 232 3.81 -3.57 14.50
C VAL A 232 2.75 -3.80 13.43
N GLY A 233 1.73 -2.92 13.39
CA GLY A 233 0.66 -2.95 12.40
C GLY A 233 0.52 -1.60 11.71
N LEU A 234 0.78 -1.57 10.41
CA LEU A 234 0.60 -0.39 9.57
C LEU A 234 -0.63 -0.58 8.70
N ALA A 235 -1.57 0.36 8.75
CA ALA A 235 -2.68 0.41 7.81
C ALA A 235 -2.18 0.77 6.39
N GLY A 236 -3.08 0.78 5.40
CA GLY A 236 -2.71 1.14 4.03
C GLY A 236 -2.31 2.62 3.85
N CYS A 237 -1.55 2.90 2.80
CA CYS A 237 -1.16 4.26 2.37
C CYS A 237 -0.31 5.04 3.40
N VAL A 238 0.44 4.35 4.25
CA VAL A 238 1.35 4.98 5.21
C VAL A 238 2.69 5.29 4.53
N THR A 239 3.27 6.44 4.83
CA THR A 239 4.65 6.78 4.45
C THR A 239 5.53 6.79 5.69
N ILE A 240 6.51 5.93 5.72
CA ILE A 240 7.56 5.90 6.74
C ILE A 240 8.84 6.42 6.09
N GLU A 241 9.37 7.52 6.58
CA GLU A 241 10.65 8.05 6.06
C GLU A 241 11.84 7.25 6.60
N ASP A 242 13.07 7.62 6.21
CA ASP A 242 14.27 6.86 6.56
C ASP A 242 14.55 6.80 8.08
N ARG A 243 15.18 5.72 8.55
CA ARG A 243 15.68 5.55 9.92
C ARG A 243 14.63 5.66 11.03
N VAL A 244 13.37 5.41 10.72
CA VAL A 244 12.28 5.36 11.70
C VAL A 244 12.37 4.07 12.53
N ILE A 245 12.12 4.18 13.83
CA ILE A 245 12.05 3.04 14.76
C ILE A 245 10.64 2.93 15.32
N LEU A 246 9.97 1.81 15.06
CA LEU A 246 8.68 1.47 15.66
C LEU A 246 8.87 0.30 16.62
N TRP A 247 8.67 0.56 17.91
CA TRP A 247 8.76 -0.48 18.93
C TRP A 247 7.52 -1.38 18.95
N GLY A 248 7.59 -2.47 19.71
CA GLY A 248 6.59 -3.54 19.67
C GLY A 248 5.16 -3.07 19.86
N GLN A 249 4.22 -3.66 19.11
CA GLN A 249 2.78 -3.38 19.18
C GLN A 249 2.39 -1.93 18.83
N VAL A 250 3.21 -1.20 18.08
CA VAL A 250 2.81 0.08 17.53
C VAL A 250 1.78 -0.14 16.43
N GLY A 251 0.65 0.58 16.53
CA GLY A 251 -0.40 0.61 15.50
C GLY A 251 -0.44 1.96 14.78
N CYS A 252 -0.61 1.95 13.46
CA CYS A 252 -0.61 3.16 12.63
C CYS A 252 -1.86 3.24 11.75
N ALA A 253 -2.56 4.37 11.82
CA ALA A 253 -3.71 4.67 10.96
C ALA A 253 -3.27 4.91 9.51
N SER A 254 -4.23 4.83 8.56
CA SER A 254 -4.00 5.10 7.15
C SER A 254 -3.63 6.55 6.86
N ASP A 255 -2.99 6.78 5.73
CA ASP A 255 -2.70 8.12 5.16
C ASP A 255 -1.84 9.03 6.05
N VAL A 256 -1.02 8.47 6.94
CA VAL A 256 -0.10 9.23 7.78
C VAL A 256 1.32 9.16 7.26
N VAL A 257 2.10 10.20 7.55
CA VAL A 257 3.54 10.28 7.30
C VAL A 257 4.26 10.23 8.64
N ILE A 258 5.25 9.36 8.77
CA ILE A 258 6.15 9.30 9.94
C ILE A 258 7.52 9.80 9.48
N GLY A 259 7.90 10.99 9.98
CA GLY A 259 9.10 11.71 9.56
C GLY A 259 10.39 11.00 9.93
N GLU A 260 11.44 11.28 9.18
CA GLU A 260 12.75 10.66 9.25
C GLU A 260 13.33 10.63 10.68
N GLY A 261 13.84 9.47 11.09
CA GLY A 261 14.47 9.29 12.40
C GLY A 261 13.50 9.40 13.60
N ALA A 262 12.18 9.40 13.37
CA ALA A 262 11.23 9.33 14.47
C ALA A 262 11.31 8.00 15.20
N ILE A 263 11.11 8.02 16.52
CA ILE A 263 11.07 6.84 17.39
C ILE A 263 9.69 6.76 18.04
N VAL A 264 8.99 5.65 17.86
CA VAL A 264 7.68 5.44 18.48
C VAL A 264 7.80 4.30 19.49
N LEU A 265 7.53 4.61 20.78
CA LEU A 265 7.65 3.64 21.87
C LEU A 265 6.53 2.60 21.81
N ALA A 266 6.78 1.46 22.44
CA ALA A 266 5.88 0.31 22.41
C ALA A 266 4.44 0.63 22.82
N GLN A 267 3.47 -0.09 22.20
CA GLN A 267 2.03 0.03 22.47
C GLN A 267 1.45 1.42 22.16
N SER A 268 2.10 2.19 21.30
CA SER A 268 1.61 3.50 20.88
C SER A 268 0.68 3.41 19.66
N GLY A 269 -0.34 4.27 19.63
CA GLY A 269 -1.30 4.39 18.53
C GLY A 269 -1.08 5.67 17.73
N ILE A 270 -0.63 5.56 16.48
CA ILE A 270 -0.39 6.69 15.58
C ILE A 270 -1.66 7.02 14.81
N ALA A 271 -2.31 8.13 15.16
CA ALA A 271 -3.57 8.57 14.54
C ALA A 271 -3.39 9.75 13.56
N LYS A 272 -2.21 10.34 13.49
CA LYS A 272 -1.85 11.47 12.61
C LYS A 272 -0.36 11.47 12.32
N SER A 273 0.05 12.18 11.27
CA SER A 273 1.45 12.32 10.88
C SER A 273 2.34 12.83 12.02
N LEU A 274 3.57 12.31 12.07
CA LEU A 274 4.58 12.60 13.10
C LEU A 274 5.79 13.29 12.47
N GLU A 275 6.29 14.32 13.14
CA GLU A 275 7.53 14.99 12.71
C GLU A 275 8.75 14.09 12.95
N GLY A 276 9.74 14.20 12.11
CA GLY A 276 11.00 13.47 12.23
C GLY A 276 11.86 13.85 13.45
N GLY A 277 12.80 12.99 13.82
CA GLY A 277 13.80 13.21 14.86
C GLY A 277 13.26 13.31 16.29
N LYS A 278 11.99 12.98 16.52
CA LYS A 278 11.34 13.04 17.84
C LYS A 278 10.95 11.65 18.34
N THR A 279 10.76 11.53 19.64
CA THR A 279 10.26 10.32 20.29
C THR A 279 8.82 10.51 20.74
N TYR A 280 7.96 9.53 20.42
CA TYR A 280 6.52 9.56 20.65
C TYR A 280 6.07 8.39 21.54
N PHE A 281 4.98 8.61 22.30
CA PHE A 281 4.41 7.61 23.19
C PHE A 281 2.91 7.79 23.35
N GLY A 282 2.21 6.69 23.62
CA GLY A 282 0.82 6.67 24.07
C GLY A 282 -0.20 6.41 22.93
N SER A 283 -1.47 6.41 23.31
CA SER A 283 -2.59 6.24 22.38
C SER A 283 -3.72 7.21 22.72
N PRO A 284 -4.01 8.23 21.87
CA PRO A 284 -3.22 8.57 20.69
C PRO A 284 -1.79 9.00 21.07
N CYS A 285 -0.83 8.70 20.21
CA CYS A 285 0.56 9.04 20.52
C CYS A 285 0.82 10.55 20.40
N GLY A 286 1.73 11.02 21.23
CA GLY A 286 2.25 12.37 21.23
C GLY A 286 3.73 12.37 21.59
N GLU A 287 4.36 13.54 21.57
CA GLU A 287 5.76 13.64 21.98
C GLU A 287 5.95 13.11 23.41
N VAL A 288 6.97 12.27 23.62
CA VAL A 288 7.15 11.48 24.85
C VAL A 288 7.21 12.31 26.12
N LYS A 289 7.88 13.47 26.09
CA LYS A 289 7.97 14.36 27.25
C LYS A 289 6.58 14.93 27.65
N SER A 290 5.77 15.28 26.68
CA SER A 290 4.41 15.75 26.92
C SER A 290 3.54 14.64 27.50
N LYS A 291 3.61 13.43 26.91
CA LYS A 291 2.85 12.27 27.40
C LYS A 291 3.22 11.85 28.82
N PHE A 292 4.48 11.90 29.17
CA PHE A 292 4.90 11.61 30.55
C PHE A 292 4.42 12.67 31.56
N ARG A 293 4.35 13.95 31.16
CA ARG A 293 3.74 14.99 32.01
C ARG A 293 2.24 14.77 32.20
N GLU A 294 1.51 14.43 31.12
CA GLU A 294 0.09 14.07 31.19
C GLU A 294 -0.15 12.91 32.15
N LEU A 295 0.61 11.81 32.04
CA LEU A 295 0.51 10.66 32.92
C LEU A 295 0.86 10.99 34.37
N ALA A 296 1.87 11.82 34.60
CA ALA A 296 2.22 12.29 35.94
C ALA A 296 1.11 13.14 36.58
N ALA A 297 0.48 14.00 35.79
CA ALA A 297 -0.66 14.79 36.24
C ALA A 297 -1.88 13.92 36.54
N LEU A 298 -2.20 12.93 35.68
CA LEU A 298 -3.28 11.95 35.92
C LEU A 298 -3.09 11.15 37.21
N LYS A 299 -1.86 10.74 37.54
CA LYS A 299 -1.57 10.04 38.81
C LYS A 299 -1.86 10.87 40.05
N ARG A 300 -1.77 12.19 39.97
CA ARG A 300 -2.04 13.11 41.09
C ARG A 300 -3.51 13.56 41.13
N LEU A 301 -4.30 13.25 40.12
CA LEU A 301 -5.69 13.69 40.05
C LEU A 301 -6.56 13.23 41.24
N PRO A 302 -6.48 11.97 41.75
CA PRO A 302 -7.24 11.56 42.93
C PRO A 302 -6.94 12.45 44.18
N GLU A 303 -5.64 12.70 44.43
CA GLU A 303 -5.23 13.55 45.58
C GLU A 303 -5.72 15.00 45.43
N LEU A 304 -5.81 15.51 44.20
CA LEU A 304 -6.30 16.84 43.94
C LEU A 304 -7.84 16.96 44.11
N LEU A 305 -8.58 15.90 43.73
CA LEU A 305 -10.03 15.84 43.93
C LEU A 305 -10.43 15.70 45.39
N GLU A 306 -9.63 15.06 46.24
CA GLU A 306 -9.86 14.96 47.68
C GLU A 306 -9.68 16.32 48.40
N ARG A 307 -9.00 17.27 47.75
CA ARG A 307 -8.72 18.61 48.33
C ARG A 307 -9.72 19.69 47.90
N LEU A 308 -10.63 19.35 46.96
CA LEU A 308 -11.74 20.19 46.50
C LEU A 308 -13.02 19.89 47.29
#